data_f7583e4fda4c64b97dfccd2bc16f0df3
#
_entry.id   f7583e4fda4c64b97dfccd2bc16f0df3
#
_cell.length_a   1.000
_cell.length_b   1.000
_cell.length_c   1.000
_cell.angle_alpha   90.00
_cell.angle_beta   90.00
_cell.angle_gamma   90.00
#
_symmetry.space_group_name_H-M   'P 1'
#
loop_
_entity.id
_entity.type
_entity.pdbx_description
1 polymer ?
#
loop_
_entity_poly.entity_id
_entity_poly.type
_entity_poly.pdbx_seq_one_letter_code
_entity_poly.pdbx_strand_id
1 'polypeptide(L)'
;FLNKVKFLEDQIRKLNGKKIIFTNGSRAHAENVTKRIGIDKLFDGIFDIRDSEFIPKPSKEAYKKLVENYKIEPQYCIFFEDIARNLKPAYELGMKTVWIKNNEPWAAKFSDAEFINYKTDKLSNFLRKINETR
;
A
#
# COMPACT_ATOMS: atom_id res chain seq x y z
N PHE A 1 -3.78 18.73 -12.29
CA PHE A 1 -3.53 17.27 -12.36
C PHE A 1 -2.03 16.93 -12.38
N LEU A 2 -1.29 17.50 -13.32
CA LEU A 2 0.15 17.22 -13.44
C LEU A 2 0.91 17.57 -12.16
N ASN A 3 0.55 18.67 -11.51
CA ASN A 3 1.19 19.09 -10.26
C ASN A 3 0.94 18.10 -9.13
N LYS A 4 -0.25 17.48 -9.08
CA LYS A 4 -0.58 16.48 -8.06
C LYS A 4 0.22 15.19 -8.25
N VAL A 5 0.39 14.76 -9.51
CA VAL A 5 1.19 13.57 -9.83
C VAL A 5 2.66 13.82 -9.48
N LYS A 6 3.18 14.98 -9.83
CA LYS A 6 4.56 15.35 -9.51
C LYS A 6 4.79 15.38 -8.01
N PHE A 7 3.84 15.89 -7.24
CA PHE A 7 3.94 15.93 -5.79
C PHE A 7 4.02 14.52 -5.20
N LEU A 8 3.16 13.59 -5.66
CA LEU A 8 3.19 12.20 -5.23
C LEU A 8 4.54 11.56 -5.55
N GLU A 9 5.03 11.73 -6.78
CA GLU A 9 6.32 11.20 -7.20
C GLU A 9 7.43 11.68 -6.28
N ASP A 10 7.47 12.98 -5.99
CA ASP A 10 8.51 13.55 -5.13
C ASP A 10 8.46 12.97 -3.72
N GLN A 11 7.26 12.78 -3.16
CA GLN A 11 7.13 12.22 -1.82
C GLN A 11 7.55 10.75 -1.76
N ILE A 12 7.19 9.95 -2.76
CA ILE A 12 7.61 8.55 -2.83
C ILE A 12 9.13 8.47 -2.96
N ARG A 13 9.71 9.31 -3.80
CA ARG A 13 11.15 9.33 -4.06
C ARG A 13 11.96 9.62 -2.79
N LYS A 14 11.43 10.43 -1.89
CA LYS A 14 12.10 10.80 -0.63
C LYS A 14 12.04 9.72 0.44
N LEU A 15 11.17 8.73 0.29
CA LEU A 15 11.07 7.65 1.27
C LEU A 15 12.30 6.74 1.20
N ASN A 16 12.79 6.33 2.36
CA ASN A 16 13.81 5.30 2.46
C ASN A 16 13.16 3.93 2.54
N GLY A 17 13.94 2.89 2.25
CA GLY A 17 13.47 1.53 2.39
C GLY A 17 12.83 0.96 1.14
N LYS A 18 12.48 -0.30 1.23
CA LYS A 18 11.91 -1.06 0.12
C LYS A 18 10.46 -0.63 -0.13
N LYS A 19 10.11 -0.45 -1.39
CA LYS A 19 8.77 -0.03 -1.82
C LYS A 19 8.17 -1.10 -2.71
N ILE A 20 7.06 -1.68 -2.26
CA ILE A 20 6.43 -2.82 -2.92
C ILE A 20 4.96 -2.49 -3.17
N ILE A 21 4.50 -2.83 -4.36
CA ILE A 21 3.07 -2.78 -4.69
C ILE A 21 2.49 -4.17 -4.42
N PHE A 22 1.45 -4.23 -3.61
CA PHE A 22 0.72 -5.46 -3.31
C PHE A 22 -0.69 -5.33 -3.90
N THR A 23 -0.98 -6.11 -4.92
CA THR A 23 -2.24 -5.97 -5.67
C THR A 23 -2.93 -7.31 -5.86
N ASN A 24 -4.28 -7.29 -5.85
CA ASN A 24 -5.09 -8.45 -6.25
C ASN A 24 -5.21 -8.57 -7.77
N GLY A 25 -4.74 -7.56 -8.49
CA GLY A 25 -4.72 -7.57 -9.94
C GLY A 25 -3.45 -8.21 -10.49
N SER A 26 -3.26 -8.07 -11.81
CA SER A 26 -2.08 -8.59 -12.50
C SER A 26 -0.91 -7.61 -12.42
N ARG A 27 0.30 -8.15 -12.58
CA ARG A 27 1.51 -7.32 -12.71
C ARG A 27 1.37 -6.35 -13.87
N ALA A 28 0.87 -6.83 -15.01
CA ALA A 28 0.71 -6.00 -16.20
C ALA A 28 -0.20 -4.80 -15.93
N HIS A 29 -1.30 -5.00 -15.21
CA HIS A 29 -2.20 -3.91 -14.84
C HIS A 29 -1.50 -2.89 -13.93
N ALA A 30 -0.80 -3.37 -12.91
CA ALA A 30 -0.06 -2.48 -11.98
C ALA A 30 1.02 -1.70 -12.72
N GLU A 31 1.75 -2.34 -13.63
CA GLU A 31 2.76 -1.66 -14.44
C GLU A 31 2.15 -0.58 -15.33
N ASN A 32 1.01 -0.87 -15.96
CA ASN A 32 0.34 0.09 -16.82
C ASN A 32 -0.15 1.31 -16.03
N VAL A 33 -0.74 1.10 -14.85
CA VAL A 33 -1.22 2.20 -14.01
C VAL A 33 -0.06 3.07 -13.53
N THR A 34 0.99 2.45 -13.02
CA THR A 34 2.14 3.21 -12.49
C THR A 34 2.92 3.94 -13.58
N LYS A 35 3.03 3.36 -14.77
CA LYS A 35 3.65 4.04 -15.92
C LYS A 35 2.83 5.26 -16.35
N ARG A 36 1.51 5.12 -16.35
CA ARG A 36 0.61 6.21 -16.78
C ARG A 36 0.77 7.44 -15.89
N ILE A 37 1.00 7.24 -14.59
CA ILE A 37 1.19 8.34 -13.64
C ILE A 37 2.67 8.62 -13.34
N GLY A 38 3.59 7.91 -13.98
CA GLY A 38 5.02 8.23 -13.93
C GLY A 38 5.76 7.78 -12.68
N ILE A 39 5.24 6.81 -11.93
CA ILE A 39 5.88 6.34 -10.69
C ILE A 39 6.38 4.89 -10.75
N ASP A 40 6.32 4.27 -11.93
CA ASP A 40 6.67 2.85 -12.10
C ASP A 40 8.10 2.51 -11.67
N LYS A 41 9.03 3.44 -11.86
CA LYS A 41 10.44 3.22 -11.54
C LYS A 41 10.78 3.42 -10.06
N LEU A 42 9.80 3.83 -9.26
CA LEU A 42 10.03 4.11 -7.83
C LEU A 42 9.82 2.90 -6.93
N PHE A 43 9.33 1.80 -7.47
CA PHE A 43 9.01 0.60 -6.69
C PHE A 43 10.05 -0.50 -6.93
N ASP A 44 10.36 -1.21 -5.86
CA ASP A 44 11.33 -2.31 -5.88
C ASP A 44 10.70 -3.63 -6.34
N GLY A 45 9.39 -3.73 -6.26
CA GLY A 45 8.70 -4.92 -6.71
C GLY A 45 7.20 -4.76 -6.76
N ILE A 46 6.57 -5.70 -7.47
CA ILE A 46 5.13 -5.84 -7.54
C ILE A 46 4.80 -7.27 -7.13
N PHE A 47 4.00 -7.42 -6.09
CA PHE A 47 3.50 -8.72 -5.63
C PHE A 47 2.04 -8.81 -6.07
N ASP A 48 1.81 -9.58 -7.13
CA ASP A 48 0.50 -9.65 -7.77
C ASP A 48 -0.26 -10.92 -7.38
N ILE A 49 -1.42 -11.11 -7.99
CA ILE A 49 -2.28 -12.25 -7.68
C ILE A 49 -1.61 -13.60 -8.00
N ARG A 50 -0.71 -13.65 -8.98
CA ARG A 50 0.02 -14.87 -9.32
C ARG A 50 1.08 -15.17 -8.26
N ASP A 51 1.74 -14.13 -7.76
CA ASP A 51 2.75 -14.28 -6.70
C ASP A 51 2.13 -14.82 -5.42
N SER A 52 0.88 -14.47 -5.13
CA SER A 52 0.14 -14.99 -3.98
C SER A 52 -0.55 -16.33 -4.27
N GLU A 53 -0.25 -16.94 -5.42
CA GLU A 53 -0.87 -18.22 -5.86
C GLU A 53 -2.39 -18.12 -5.94
N PHE A 54 -2.88 -16.96 -6.44
CA PHE A 54 -4.29 -16.64 -6.61
C PHE A 54 -5.08 -16.56 -5.30
N ILE A 55 -4.38 -16.32 -4.19
CA ILE A 55 -5.01 -16.02 -2.90
C ILE A 55 -5.09 -14.51 -2.75
N PRO A 56 -6.31 -13.92 -2.79
CA PRO A 56 -6.42 -12.47 -2.76
C PRO A 56 -6.42 -11.90 -1.36
N LYS A 57 -6.13 -10.59 -1.23
CA LYS A 57 -6.43 -9.84 -0.03
C LYS A 57 -7.95 -9.87 0.19
N PRO A 58 -8.46 -9.99 1.40
CA PRO A 58 -7.76 -9.91 2.68
C PRO A 58 -7.38 -11.27 3.29
N SER A 59 -7.17 -12.30 2.50
CA SER A 59 -6.74 -13.58 3.03
C SER A 59 -5.35 -13.47 3.67
N LYS A 60 -5.22 -13.91 4.92
CA LYS A 60 -3.98 -13.83 5.68
C LYS A 60 -2.80 -14.51 4.98
N GLU A 61 -3.07 -15.60 4.26
CA GLU A 61 -2.04 -16.34 3.53
C GLU A 61 -1.34 -15.50 2.47
N ALA A 62 -2.09 -14.59 1.81
CA ALA A 62 -1.49 -13.71 0.81
C ALA A 62 -0.43 -12.78 1.43
N TYR A 63 -0.72 -12.26 2.64
CA TYR A 63 0.20 -11.37 3.36
C TYR A 63 1.44 -12.13 3.85
N LYS A 64 1.26 -13.36 4.33
CA LYS A 64 2.38 -14.21 4.74
C LYS A 64 3.31 -14.49 3.58
N LYS A 65 2.75 -14.78 2.41
CA LYS A 65 3.54 -15.01 1.19
C LYS A 65 4.32 -13.77 0.78
N LEU A 66 3.70 -12.60 0.89
CA LEU A 66 4.38 -11.33 0.63
C LEU A 66 5.60 -11.16 1.55
N VAL A 67 5.39 -11.35 2.85
CA VAL A 67 6.44 -11.20 3.86
C VAL A 67 7.60 -12.16 3.60
N GLU A 68 7.30 -13.43 3.32
CA GLU A 68 8.31 -14.44 3.02
C GLU A 68 9.06 -14.14 1.73
N ASN A 69 8.32 -13.77 0.67
CA ASN A 69 8.91 -13.54 -0.65
C ASN A 69 9.92 -12.40 -0.65
N TYR A 70 9.61 -11.31 0.05
CA TYR A 70 10.47 -10.14 0.11
C TYR A 70 11.36 -10.11 1.35
N LYS A 71 11.23 -11.09 2.25
CA LYS A 71 12.03 -11.19 3.48
C LYS A 71 11.95 -9.90 4.30
N ILE A 72 10.75 -9.35 4.40
CA ILE A 72 10.53 -8.12 5.16
C ILE A 72 10.11 -8.43 6.59
N GLU A 73 10.34 -7.48 7.49
CA GLU A 73 9.94 -7.60 8.89
C GLU A 73 8.71 -6.73 9.12
N PRO A 74 7.54 -7.33 9.41
CA PRO A 74 6.28 -6.58 9.51
C PRO A 74 6.34 -5.39 10.46
N GLN A 75 7.03 -5.52 11.60
CA GLN A 75 7.11 -4.43 12.59
C GLN A 75 7.79 -3.17 12.06
N TYR A 76 8.49 -3.26 10.94
CA TYR A 76 9.14 -2.11 10.30
C TYR A 76 8.46 -1.69 9.00
N CYS A 77 7.26 -2.22 8.74
CA CYS A 77 6.52 -1.95 7.53
C CYS A 77 5.31 -1.07 7.78
N ILE A 78 4.98 -0.23 6.80
CA ILE A 78 3.73 0.52 6.75
C ILE A 78 2.96 0.02 5.54
N PHE A 79 1.68 -0.29 5.74
CA PHE A 79 0.79 -0.77 4.68
C PHE A 79 -0.28 0.27 4.41
N PHE A 80 -0.33 0.76 3.17
CA PHE A 80 -1.30 1.75 2.70
C PHE A 80 -2.35 1.05 1.85
N GLU A 81 -3.62 1.31 2.10
CA GLU A 81 -4.71 0.63 1.42
C GLU A 81 -5.99 1.46 1.47
N ASP A 82 -6.77 1.47 0.39
CA ASP A 82 -8.04 2.20 0.34
C ASP A 82 -9.26 1.33 0.70
N ILE A 83 -9.10 0.00 0.64
CA ILE A 83 -10.15 -0.92 1.10
C ILE A 83 -9.83 -1.26 2.55
N ALA A 84 -10.62 -0.72 3.49
CA ALA A 84 -10.29 -0.81 4.92
C ALA A 84 -10.08 -2.24 5.42
N ARG A 85 -10.92 -3.20 5.01
CA ARG A 85 -10.79 -4.58 5.48
C ARG A 85 -9.46 -5.24 5.09
N ASN A 86 -8.82 -4.73 4.05
CA ASN A 86 -7.53 -5.28 3.60
C ASN A 86 -6.38 -4.91 4.53
N LEU A 87 -6.60 -3.98 5.46
CA LEU A 87 -5.59 -3.60 6.45
C LEU A 87 -5.52 -4.55 7.65
N LYS A 88 -6.58 -5.32 7.89
CA LYS A 88 -6.63 -6.19 9.07
C LYS A 88 -5.51 -7.23 9.12
N PRO A 89 -5.26 -8.02 8.07
CA PRO A 89 -4.19 -9.02 8.14
C PRO A 89 -2.80 -8.39 8.29
N ALA A 90 -2.59 -7.21 7.70
CA ALA A 90 -1.32 -6.49 7.86
C ALA A 90 -1.12 -6.07 9.32
N TYR A 91 -2.15 -5.53 9.94
CA TYR A 91 -2.14 -5.14 11.35
C TYR A 91 -1.83 -6.35 12.24
N GLU A 92 -2.48 -7.48 11.98
CA GLU A 92 -2.28 -8.69 12.76
C GLU A 92 -0.87 -9.26 12.64
N LEU A 93 -0.19 -8.99 11.54
CA LEU A 93 1.22 -9.36 11.37
C LEU A 93 2.19 -8.38 12.03
N GLY A 94 1.71 -7.23 12.49
CA GLY A 94 2.54 -6.24 13.18
C GLY A 94 2.89 -5.01 12.35
N MET A 95 2.33 -4.88 11.14
CA MET A 95 2.54 -3.68 10.33
C MET A 95 1.75 -2.50 10.86
N LYS A 96 2.24 -1.28 10.61
CA LYS A 96 1.43 -0.08 10.76
C LYS A 96 0.50 0.03 9.57
N THR A 97 -0.73 0.45 9.83
CA THR A 97 -1.77 0.47 8.80
C THR A 97 -2.29 1.89 8.59
N VAL A 98 -2.43 2.27 7.31
CA VAL A 98 -2.95 3.58 6.92
C VAL A 98 -4.08 3.37 5.92
N TRP A 99 -5.28 3.82 6.29
CA TRP A 99 -6.41 3.80 5.37
C TRP A 99 -6.42 5.09 4.57
N ILE A 100 -6.37 4.94 3.24
CA ILE A 100 -6.53 6.06 2.31
C ILE A 100 -8.02 6.16 2.03
N LYS A 101 -8.66 7.27 2.43
CA LYS A 101 -10.11 7.41 2.36
C LYS A 101 -10.65 7.14 0.96
N ASN A 102 -11.64 6.28 0.90
CA ASN A 102 -12.39 5.92 -0.30
C ASN A 102 -13.86 6.01 0.09
N ASN A 103 -14.64 6.81 -0.65
CA ASN A 103 -16.02 7.08 -0.31
C ASN A 103 -17.00 5.94 -0.68
N GLU A 104 -16.52 4.92 -1.39
CA GLU A 104 -17.35 3.77 -1.69
C GLU A 104 -17.68 3.01 -0.40
N PRO A 105 -18.97 2.74 -0.09
CA PRO A 105 -19.33 2.09 1.17
C PRO A 105 -18.64 0.77 1.43
N TRP A 106 -18.43 -0.04 0.38
CA TRP A 106 -17.77 -1.33 0.52
C TRP A 106 -16.28 -1.18 0.87
N ALA A 107 -15.63 -0.10 0.44
CA ALA A 107 -14.24 0.17 0.76
C ALA A 107 -14.08 0.81 2.14
N ALA A 108 -15.04 1.64 2.55
CA ALA A 108 -15.02 2.33 3.83
C ALA A 108 -15.50 1.46 5.00
N LYS A 109 -16.10 0.31 4.72
CA LYS A 109 -16.55 -0.61 5.76
C LYS A 109 -15.38 -1.00 6.64
N PHE A 110 -15.55 -0.92 7.96
CA PHE A 110 -14.52 -1.18 8.97
C PHE A 110 -13.45 -0.08 9.08
N SER A 111 -13.64 1.09 8.46
CA SER A 111 -12.63 2.15 8.53
C SER A 111 -12.44 2.74 9.93
N ASP A 112 -13.37 2.48 10.86
CA ASP A 112 -13.22 2.91 12.26
C ASP A 112 -12.73 1.78 13.17
N ALA A 113 -12.36 0.63 12.59
CA ALA A 113 -11.91 -0.51 13.39
C ALA A 113 -10.55 -0.26 14.01
N GLU A 114 -10.27 -0.99 15.08
CA GLU A 114 -9.03 -0.89 15.84
C GLU A 114 -7.78 -1.27 15.02
N PHE A 115 -7.95 -2.06 13.95
CA PHE A 115 -6.82 -2.43 13.09
C PHE A 115 -6.40 -1.32 12.11
N ILE A 116 -7.02 -0.14 12.17
CA ILE A 116 -6.62 1.04 11.38
C ILE A 116 -5.81 1.95 12.30
N ASN A 117 -4.51 2.08 12.06
CA ASN A 117 -3.67 2.96 12.88
C ASN A 117 -3.83 4.43 12.50
N TYR A 118 -3.91 4.73 11.21
CA TYR A 118 -4.01 6.10 10.70
C TYR A 118 -4.97 6.17 9.53
N LYS A 119 -5.54 7.36 9.32
CA LYS A 119 -6.39 7.66 8.17
C LYS A 119 -5.85 8.88 7.45
N THR A 120 -5.96 8.90 6.13
CA THR A 120 -5.56 10.08 5.34
C THR A 120 -6.48 10.24 4.15
N ASP A 121 -6.70 11.47 3.72
CA ASP A 121 -7.45 11.75 2.51
C ASP A 121 -6.66 11.39 1.26
N LYS A 122 -5.35 11.62 1.29
CA LYS A 122 -4.46 11.39 0.15
C LYS A 122 -3.14 10.81 0.61
N LEU A 123 -2.68 9.78 -0.10
CA LEU A 123 -1.39 9.16 0.16
C LEU A 123 -0.26 10.19 0.17
N SER A 124 -0.22 11.10 -0.82
CA SER A 124 0.84 12.09 -0.93
C SER A 124 0.96 13.00 0.29
N ASN A 125 -0.16 13.37 0.89
CA ASN A 125 -0.16 14.21 2.09
C ASN A 125 0.39 13.47 3.31
N PHE A 126 0.05 12.19 3.45
CA PHE A 126 0.57 11.37 4.53
C PHE A 126 2.08 11.16 4.38
N LEU A 127 2.54 10.89 3.18
CA LEU A 127 3.97 10.69 2.89
C LEU A 127 4.76 11.97 3.16
N ARG A 128 4.19 13.14 2.84
CA ARG A 128 4.84 14.41 3.15
C ARG A 128 5.09 14.53 4.65
N LYS A 129 4.10 14.18 5.47
CA LYS A 129 4.24 14.25 6.93
C LYS A 129 5.36 13.32 7.42
N ILE A 130 5.43 12.11 6.89
CA ILE A 130 6.51 11.18 7.22
C ILE A 130 7.87 11.81 6.85
N ASN A 131 7.98 12.37 5.65
CA ASN A 131 9.23 12.94 5.16
C ASN A 131 9.67 14.16 5.98
N GLU A 132 8.73 14.94 6.47
CA GLU A 132 9.02 16.12 7.29
C GLU A 132 9.49 15.79 8.71
N THR A 133 9.15 14.60 9.21
CA THR A 133 9.50 14.18 10.57
C THR A 133 10.83 13.42 10.68
N ARG A 134 11.49 13.18 9.57
CA ARG A 134 12.77 12.43 9.56
C ARG A 134 13.96 13.31 9.84
#